data_f492bc2d4f339b0163f77740fc6eb5d3
#
_entry.id   f492bc2d4f339b0163f77740fc6eb5d3
#
_cell.length_a   1.000
_cell.length_b   1.000
_cell.length_c   1.000
_cell.angle_alpha   90.00
_cell.angle_beta   90.00
_cell.angle_gamma   90.00
#
_symmetry.space_group_name_H-M   'P 1'
#
loop_
_entity.id
_entity.type
_entity.pdbx_description
1 polymer ?
#
loop_
_entity_poly.entity_id
_entity_poly.type
_entity_poly.pdbx_seq_one_letter_code
_entity_poly.pdbx_strand_id
1 'polypeptide(L)'
;MEKNKTKKAAVCPVAKKCGGCEFQGMSYAEQLRHKEKRVRILLDSFGKVHPIIGMKDPYHYRNKVHAVFDRDRRGNAISGVYQKGTHKVVPVDSCMIEDQKADEIIVTIRGLLKSFKIKTYDEDTQYGLLRHVLIRHGFSTGEIMVVLVTASPVFPSKNNFVKALRKVHPEITTVVQNINDRGTSMVLGTRDVVLYGKGFIEDKLCGCTFRISAQSFYQVNPVQTEILYQKAIEAAGLTGKETVLDAYCGIGTIGLIAASKAKQVTGVELNKEAVRDAIKNAKRNQTKNITFYCEDAGEFMLKMAAEDQQLDVVFMDPPRSGSSEVFLDCLAKLAPKKVVYVSCNPETLARDLRILKKKGYQMQEAWPVDMFPFCDHVETVVLLSQQKPDDTIEIDLDLDELDATSAELKATYQEIKDYVLKEFGLKVSNLYISQVKRKCGIEVGENYNLPKSENARVPQCPKEKEDAIKAALKYFAMI
;
A
#
# COMPACT_ATOMS: atom_id res chain seq x y z
N MET A 1 3.26 -40.41 26.38
CA MET A 1 3.96 -39.20 25.94
C MET A 1 4.12 -39.28 24.42
N GLU A 2 3.10 -38.85 23.68
CA GLU A 2 3.16 -38.75 22.23
C GLU A 2 4.00 -37.53 21.84
N LYS A 3 5.13 -37.80 21.17
CA LYS A 3 5.95 -36.77 20.56
C LYS A 3 5.16 -36.10 19.43
N ASN A 4 4.60 -34.91 19.70
CA ASN A 4 4.06 -34.03 18.68
C ASN A 4 5.16 -33.74 17.66
N LYS A 5 5.17 -34.50 16.55
CA LYS A 5 5.96 -34.18 15.37
C LYS A 5 5.37 -32.90 14.79
N THR A 6 5.99 -31.77 15.08
CA THR A 6 5.72 -30.52 14.37
C THR A 6 5.82 -30.79 12.88
N LYS A 7 4.68 -30.81 12.17
CA LYS A 7 4.67 -30.86 10.69
C LYS A 7 5.51 -29.68 10.21
N LYS A 8 6.61 -29.97 9.49
CA LYS A 8 7.35 -28.90 8.80
C LYS A 8 6.37 -28.10 7.96
N ALA A 9 6.40 -26.78 8.08
CA ALA A 9 5.58 -25.90 7.25
C ALA A 9 5.85 -26.22 5.76
N ALA A 10 4.78 -26.30 4.97
CA ALA A 10 4.92 -26.50 3.54
C ALA A 10 5.73 -25.32 2.97
N VAL A 11 6.79 -25.63 2.23
CA VAL A 11 7.65 -24.61 1.61
C VAL A 11 7.24 -24.45 0.17
N CYS A 12 6.95 -23.21 -0.24
CA CYS A 12 6.62 -22.89 -1.62
C CYS A 12 7.79 -23.24 -2.56
N PRO A 13 7.57 -24.02 -3.64
CA PRO A 13 8.64 -24.49 -4.52
C PRO A 13 9.39 -23.36 -5.24
N VAL A 14 8.76 -22.18 -5.40
CA VAL A 14 9.36 -21.01 -6.07
C VAL A 14 9.82 -19.93 -5.10
N ALA A 15 9.74 -20.15 -3.78
CA ALA A 15 10.02 -19.15 -2.74
C ALA A 15 11.36 -18.42 -2.91
N LYS A 16 12.43 -19.14 -3.26
CA LYS A 16 13.77 -18.57 -3.47
C LYS A 16 13.88 -17.61 -4.66
N LYS A 17 12.96 -17.70 -5.62
CA LYS A 17 12.97 -16.91 -6.87
C LYS A 17 11.89 -15.82 -6.85
N CYS A 18 10.69 -16.16 -6.40
CA CYS A 18 9.54 -15.26 -6.37
C CYS A 18 9.78 -14.05 -5.44
N GLY A 19 10.25 -14.30 -4.21
CA GLY A 19 10.50 -13.24 -3.22
C GLY A 19 9.24 -12.52 -2.73
N GLY A 20 8.04 -13.08 -2.97
CA GLY A 20 6.77 -12.51 -2.54
C GLY A 20 6.38 -12.83 -1.09
N CYS A 21 7.10 -13.77 -0.44
CA CYS A 21 6.84 -14.23 0.93
C CYS A 21 8.16 -14.29 1.71
N GLU A 22 8.38 -13.34 2.61
CA GLU A 22 9.60 -13.23 3.42
C GLU A 22 9.72 -14.34 4.48
N PHE A 23 8.59 -14.86 4.98
CA PHE A 23 8.54 -15.81 6.10
C PHE A 23 8.38 -17.27 5.67
N GLN A 24 8.90 -17.64 4.49
CA GLN A 24 8.92 -19.04 4.06
C GLN A 24 9.74 -19.90 5.01
N GLY A 25 9.15 -21.03 5.44
CA GLY A 25 9.79 -21.96 6.38
C GLY A 25 9.56 -21.62 7.86
N MET A 26 8.99 -20.45 8.19
CA MET A 26 8.52 -20.16 9.55
C MET A 26 7.10 -20.71 9.76
N SER A 27 6.83 -21.27 10.94
CA SER A 27 5.46 -21.60 11.32
C SER A 27 4.63 -20.30 11.46
N TYR A 28 3.33 -20.38 11.25
CA TYR A 28 2.48 -19.20 11.33
C TYR A 28 2.51 -18.53 12.71
N ALA A 29 2.60 -19.33 13.78
CA ALA A 29 2.79 -18.79 15.13
C ALA A 29 4.11 -18.02 15.32
N GLU A 30 5.18 -18.42 14.64
CA GLU A 30 6.46 -17.70 14.65
C GLU A 30 6.35 -16.38 13.88
N GLN A 31 5.67 -16.40 12.73
CA GLN A 31 5.40 -15.17 11.96
C GLN A 31 4.64 -14.14 12.79
N LEU A 32 3.58 -14.56 13.49
CA LEU A 32 2.80 -13.69 14.38
C LEU A 32 3.65 -13.11 15.50
N ARG A 33 4.46 -13.92 16.18
CA ARG A 33 5.37 -13.44 17.22
C ARG A 33 6.39 -12.43 16.69
N HIS A 34 6.92 -12.66 15.49
CA HIS A 34 7.87 -11.74 14.85
C HIS A 34 7.22 -10.38 14.57
N LYS A 35 6.04 -10.38 13.96
CA LYS A 35 5.29 -9.15 13.65
C LYS A 35 4.86 -8.41 14.91
N GLU A 36 4.34 -9.11 15.91
CA GLU A 36 3.95 -8.53 17.20
C GLU A 36 5.12 -7.86 17.88
N LYS A 37 6.29 -8.55 17.95
CA LYS A 37 7.50 -8.00 18.54
C LYS A 37 7.94 -6.70 17.86
N ARG A 38 7.90 -6.66 16.51
CA ARG A 38 8.25 -5.45 15.74
C ARG A 38 7.30 -4.29 16.05
N VAL A 39 5.99 -4.53 16.10
CA VAL A 39 5.01 -3.49 16.45
C VAL A 39 5.22 -3.00 17.87
N ARG A 40 5.43 -3.89 18.84
CA ARG A 40 5.69 -3.51 20.23
C ARG A 40 6.94 -2.66 20.40
N ILE A 41 8.05 -3.03 19.80
CA ILE A 41 9.29 -2.24 19.83
C ILE A 41 9.05 -0.79 19.38
N LEU A 42 8.19 -0.60 18.39
CA LEU A 42 7.92 0.72 17.80
C LEU A 42 6.85 1.51 18.56
N LEU A 43 5.87 0.84 19.18
CA LEU A 43 4.66 1.49 19.66
C LEU A 43 4.44 1.43 21.19
N ASP A 44 5.08 0.52 21.95
CA ASP A 44 4.83 0.37 23.41
C ASP A 44 5.08 1.66 24.19
N SER A 45 5.98 2.54 23.74
CA SER A 45 6.25 3.84 24.37
C SER A 45 5.15 4.90 24.17
N PHE A 46 4.19 4.66 23.27
CA PHE A 46 3.10 5.59 23.02
C PHE A 46 1.82 5.24 23.78
N GLY A 47 1.59 3.97 24.08
CA GLY A 47 0.37 3.49 24.74
C GLY A 47 0.26 1.97 24.69
N LYS A 48 -0.92 1.44 25.00
CA LYS A 48 -1.15 -0.01 25.11
C LYS A 48 -1.19 -0.67 23.74
N VAL A 49 -0.34 -1.68 23.51
CA VAL A 49 -0.36 -2.53 22.30
C VAL A 49 -0.98 -3.89 22.65
N HIS A 50 -2.04 -4.24 21.95
CA HIS A 50 -2.70 -5.54 22.09
C HIS A 50 -1.93 -6.67 21.37
N PRO A 51 -2.18 -7.94 21.70
CA PRO A 51 -1.67 -9.06 20.93
C PRO A 51 -2.12 -8.98 19.46
N ILE A 52 -1.26 -9.44 18.56
CA ILE A 52 -1.58 -9.45 17.13
C ILE A 52 -2.75 -10.40 16.82
N ILE A 53 -3.68 -9.94 16.01
CA ILE A 53 -4.82 -10.73 15.56
C ILE A 53 -4.40 -11.48 14.30
N GLY A 54 -4.19 -12.79 14.44
CA GLY A 54 -3.83 -13.68 13.35
C GLY A 54 -5.05 -14.22 12.60
N MET A 55 -4.79 -14.89 11.49
CA MET A 55 -5.78 -15.53 10.63
C MET A 55 -5.94 -17.02 11.03
N LYS A 56 -7.16 -17.55 11.00
CA LYS A 56 -7.41 -18.97 11.32
C LYS A 56 -6.82 -19.90 10.27
N ASP A 57 -6.99 -19.54 8.99
CA ASP A 57 -6.40 -20.23 7.84
C ASP A 57 -5.60 -19.21 7.02
N PRO A 58 -4.24 -19.22 7.09
CA PRO A 58 -3.41 -18.20 6.48
C PRO A 58 -3.11 -18.46 5.00
N TYR A 59 -3.83 -19.39 4.36
CA TYR A 59 -3.60 -19.76 2.96
C TYR A 59 -4.70 -19.19 2.04
N HIS A 60 -4.36 -19.02 0.76
CA HIS A 60 -5.27 -18.67 -0.33
C HIS A 60 -6.19 -17.46 -0.05
N TYR A 61 -5.71 -16.53 0.77
CA TYR A 61 -6.49 -15.39 1.24
C TYR A 61 -6.57 -14.23 0.24
N ARG A 62 -5.66 -14.17 -0.75
CA ARG A 62 -5.57 -13.02 -1.68
C ARG A 62 -6.66 -13.13 -2.75
N ASN A 63 -7.69 -12.31 -2.61
CA ASN A 63 -8.80 -12.21 -3.56
C ASN A 63 -8.49 -11.37 -4.82
N LYS A 64 -7.32 -10.75 -4.87
CA LYS A 64 -6.79 -10.03 -6.03
C LYS A 64 -5.46 -10.64 -6.41
N VAL A 65 -5.43 -11.29 -7.56
CA VAL A 65 -4.24 -11.97 -8.11
C VAL A 65 -3.80 -11.27 -9.37
N HIS A 66 -2.51 -11.08 -9.51
CA HIS A 66 -1.90 -10.41 -10.65
C HIS A 66 -0.78 -11.29 -11.23
N ALA A 67 -0.93 -11.73 -12.46
CA ALA A 67 0.06 -12.49 -13.20
C ALA A 67 0.66 -11.68 -14.36
N VAL A 68 1.97 -11.74 -14.46
CA VAL A 68 2.73 -11.25 -15.62
C VAL A 68 2.77 -12.36 -16.66
N PHE A 69 2.65 -11.99 -17.93
CA PHE A 69 2.72 -12.92 -19.05
C PHE A 69 3.98 -12.66 -19.88
N ASP A 70 4.74 -13.72 -20.13
CA ASP A 70 6.03 -13.69 -20.82
C ASP A 70 6.24 -14.98 -21.63
N ARG A 71 7.42 -15.20 -22.18
CA ARG A 71 7.83 -16.41 -22.91
C ARG A 71 9.05 -17.05 -22.27
N ASP A 72 9.07 -18.37 -22.29
CA ASP A 72 10.27 -19.10 -21.98
C ASP A 72 11.29 -19.04 -23.15
N ARG A 73 12.48 -19.60 -22.94
CA ARG A 73 13.54 -19.66 -23.98
C ARG A 73 13.14 -20.44 -25.23
N ARG A 74 12.08 -21.25 -25.17
CA ARG A 74 11.53 -22.04 -26.28
C ARG A 74 10.38 -21.32 -26.98
N GLY A 75 10.03 -20.12 -26.54
CA GLY A 75 8.93 -19.33 -27.07
C GLY A 75 7.53 -19.71 -26.56
N ASN A 76 7.44 -20.61 -25.56
CA ASN A 76 6.14 -20.94 -24.97
C ASN A 76 5.71 -19.84 -24.00
N ALA A 77 4.41 -19.54 -23.98
CA ALA A 77 3.86 -18.59 -23.01
C ALA A 77 4.01 -19.12 -21.58
N ILE A 78 4.50 -18.26 -20.70
CA ILE A 78 4.57 -18.47 -19.25
C ILE A 78 3.77 -17.39 -18.55
N SER A 79 3.29 -17.67 -17.35
CA SER A 79 2.63 -16.69 -16.49
C SER A 79 3.12 -16.85 -15.06
N GLY A 80 3.21 -15.77 -14.31
CA GLY A 80 3.68 -15.79 -12.92
C GLY A 80 3.98 -14.40 -12.41
N VAL A 81 5.03 -14.27 -11.63
CA VAL A 81 5.43 -13.02 -10.97
C VAL A 81 6.86 -12.64 -11.33
N TYR A 82 7.19 -11.36 -11.26
CA TYR A 82 8.59 -10.95 -11.42
C TYR A 82 9.44 -11.46 -10.26
N GLN A 83 10.61 -11.97 -10.60
CA GLN A 83 11.65 -12.23 -9.61
C GLN A 83 12.06 -10.91 -8.95
N LYS A 84 12.15 -10.89 -7.63
CA LYS A 84 12.48 -9.68 -6.85
C LYS A 84 13.68 -8.94 -7.43
N GLY A 85 13.49 -7.65 -7.70
CA GLY A 85 14.51 -6.76 -8.26
C GLY A 85 14.87 -6.98 -9.74
N THR A 86 14.07 -7.74 -10.48
CA THR A 86 14.28 -8.00 -11.92
C THR A 86 12.98 -7.98 -12.69
N HIS A 87 13.05 -7.96 -14.03
CA HIS A 87 11.90 -8.17 -14.94
C HIS A 87 11.76 -9.64 -15.37
N LYS A 88 12.54 -10.55 -14.80
CA LYS A 88 12.43 -11.96 -15.15
C LYS A 88 11.20 -12.58 -14.52
N VAL A 89 10.36 -13.22 -15.33
CA VAL A 89 9.16 -13.89 -14.85
C VAL A 89 9.51 -15.26 -14.25
N VAL A 90 9.08 -15.49 -13.01
CA VAL A 90 9.09 -16.80 -12.36
C VAL A 90 7.74 -17.46 -12.64
N PRO A 91 7.70 -18.59 -13.36
CA PRO A 91 6.45 -19.28 -13.63
C PRO A 91 5.79 -19.75 -12.32
N VAL A 92 4.49 -19.48 -12.19
CA VAL A 92 3.67 -19.90 -11.06
C VAL A 92 2.35 -20.44 -11.61
N ASP A 93 2.03 -21.67 -11.30
CA ASP A 93 0.76 -22.31 -11.67
C ASP A 93 -0.20 -22.38 -10.49
N SER A 94 0.32 -22.35 -9.28
CA SER A 94 -0.44 -22.29 -8.02
C SER A 94 0.39 -21.61 -6.95
N CYS A 95 -0.26 -20.72 -6.19
CA CYS A 95 0.38 -19.96 -5.12
C CYS A 95 -0.30 -20.27 -3.77
N MET A 96 0.51 -20.40 -2.71
CA MET A 96 0.02 -20.70 -1.36
C MET A 96 -0.86 -19.61 -0.75
N ILE A 97 -0.71 -18.36 -1.21
CA ILE A 97 -1.43 -17.21 -0.64
C ILE A 97 -2.48 -16.63 -1.58
N GLU A 98 -2.41 -16.93 -2.88
CA GLU A 98 -3.37 -16.45 -3.88
C GLU A 98 -4.61 -17.33 -3.96
N ASP A 99 -5.72 -16.75 -4.38
CA ASP A 99 -6.97 -17.46 -4.63
C ASP A 99 -6.77 -18.56 -5.67
N GLN A 100 -7.10 -19.80 -5.34
CA GLN A 100 -6.89 -20.97 -6.21
C GLN A 100 -7.66 -20.89 -7.52
N LYS A 101 -8.88 -20.34 -7.48
CA LYS A 101 -9.68 -20.16 -8.69
C LYS A 101 -9.06 -19.15 -9.64
N ALA A 102 -8.44 -18.09 -9.09
CA ALA A 102 -7.69 -17.13 -9.89
C ALA A 102 -6.48 -17.78 -10.56
N ASP A 103 -5.74 -18.63 -9.86
CA ASP A 103 -4.61 -19.39 -10.42
C ASP A 103 -5.07 -20.28 -11.59
N GLU A 104 -6.16 -21.04 -11.41
CA GLU A 104 -6.74 -21.89 -12.45
C GLU A 104 -7.13 -21.08 -13.71
N ILE A 105 -7.75 -19.93 -13.53
CA ILE A 105 -8.15 -19.04 -14.63
C ILE A 105 -6.92 -18.51 -15.38
N ILE A 106 -5.86 -18.10 -14.67
CA ILE A 106 -4.62 -17.62 -15.25
C ILE A 106 -3.94 -18.72 -16.11
N VAL A 107 -3.89 -19.95 -15.58
CA VAL A 107 -3.35 -21.11 -16.33
C VAL A 107 -4.17 -21.38 -17.58
N THR A 108 -5.49 -21.32 -17.49
CA THR A 108 -6.39 -21.48 -18.66
C THR A 108 -6.16 -20.39 -19.70
N ILE A 109 -6.06 -19.12 -19.29
CA ILE A 109 -5.76 -18.00 -20.19
C ILE A 109 -4.44 -18.25 -20.92
N ARG A 110 -3.38 -18.66 -20.19
CA ARG A 110 -2.08 -18.99 -20.78
C ARG A 110 -2.21 -20.10 -21.85
N GLY A 111 -2.99 -21.14 -21.57
CA GLY A 111 -3.24 -22.24 -22.52
C GLY A 111 -3.97 -21.80 -23.79
N LEU A 112 -4.87 -20.83 -23.68
CA LEU A 112 -5.65 -20.31 -24.83
C LEU A 112 -4.82 -19.42 -25.78
N LEU A 113 -3.73 -18.79 -25.32
CA LEU A 113 -2.96 -17.81 -26.10
C LEU A 113 -2.49 -18.39 -27.46
N LYS A 114 -2.01 -19.62 -27.48
CA LYS A 114 -1.54 -20.28 -28.71
C LYS A 114 -2.66 -20.46 -29.73
N SER A 115 -3.83 -20.95 -29.29
CA SER A 115 -4.99 -21.21 -30.16
C SER A 115 -5.56 -19.94 -30.76
N PHE A 116 -5.48 -18.83 -30.04
CA PHE A 116 -5.96 -17.52 -30.51
C PHE A 116 -4.87 -16.66 -31.16
N LYS A 117 -3.64 -17.19 -31.31
CA LYS A 117 -2.48 -16.49 -31.91
C LYS A 117 -2.17 -15.17 -31.15
N ILE A 118 -2.42 -15.11 -29.83
CA ILE A 118 -2.13 -13.98 -28.98
C ILE A 118 -0.69 -14.11 -28.48
N LYS A 119 0.14 -13.11 -28.73
CA LYS A 119 1.51 -13.05 -28.23
C LYS A 119 1.54 -12.33 -26.89
N THR A 120 2.35 -12.84 -25.97
CA THR A 120 2.69 -12.13 -24.75
C THR A 120 3.52 -10.90 -25.10
N TYR A 121 3.37 -9.82 -24.29
CA TYR A 121 4.13 -8.60 -24.50
C TYR A 121 5.55 -8.77 -23.95
N ASP A 122 6.49 -8.27 -24.68
CA ASP A 122 7.90 -8.24 -24.34
C ASP A 122 8.29 -6.78 -24.08
N GLU A 123 8.71 -6.46 -22.85
CA GLU A 123 9.00 -5.11 -22.42
C GLU A 123 10.26 -4.54 -23.09
N ASP A 124 11.22 -5.39 -23.48
CA ASP A 124 12.48 -4.96 -24.10
C ASP A 124 12.26 -4.59 -25.57
N THR A 125 11.49 -5.41 -26.29
CA THR A 125 11.21 -5.20 -27.73
C THR A 125 9.94 -4.40 -27.98
N GLN A 126 9.12 -4.18 -26.95
CA GLN A 126 7.79 -3.54 -27.01
C GLN A 126 6.84 -4.23 -28.01
N TYR A 127 7.03 -5.53 -28.22
CA TYR A 127 6.25 -6.32 -29.16
C TYR A 127 5.39 -7.37 -28.44
N GLY A 128 4.15 -7.52 -28.89
CA GLY A 128 3.17 -8.44 -28.33
C GLY A 128 1.92 -7.72 -27.86
N LEU A 129 0.98 -8.45 -27.29
CA LEU A 129 -0.33 -7.91 -26.91
C LEU A 129 -0.60 -8.03 -25.41
N LEU A 130 -0.57 -9.26 -24.87
CA LEU A 130 -0.97 -9.51 -23.47
C LEU A 130 0.21 -9.27 -22.54
N ARG A 131 0.07 -8.27 -21.67
CA ARG A 131 1.07 -7.89 -20.65
C ARG A 131 0.81 -8.61 -19.35
N HIS A 132 -0.40 -8.42 -18.80
CA HIS A 132 -0.79 -8.93 -17.49
C HIS A 132 -2.22 -9.46 -17.49
N VAL A 133 -2.51 -10.32 -16.55
CA VAL A 133 -3.88 -10.69 -16.20
C VAL A 133 -4.08 -10.37 -14.72
N LEU A 134 -5.14 -9.62 -14.42
CA LEU A 134 -5.59 -9.36 -13.06
C LEU A 134 -6.91 -10.10 -12.84
N ILE A 135 -6.98 -10.90 -11.80
CA ILE A 135 -8.22 -11.54 -11.35
C ILE A 135 -8.65 -10.88 -10.04
N ARG A 136 -9.94 -10.60 -9.92
CA ARG A 136 -10.57 -10.21 -8.67
C ARG A 136 -11.70 -11.19 -8.37
N HIS A 137 -11.69 -11.73 -7.19
CA HIS A 137 -12.70 -12.66 -6.70
C HIS A 137 -13.46 -12.02 -5.54
N GLY A 138 -14.77 -11.84 -5.65
CA GLY A 138 -15.65 -11.39 -4.58
C GLY A 138 -15.84 -12.54 -3.59
N PHE A 139 -15.23 -12.42 -2.43
CA PHE A 139 -15.15 -13.48 -1.43
C PHE A 139 -16.53 -13.92 -0.94
N SER A 140 -17.43 -12.96 -0.68
CA SER A 140 -18.79 -13.25 -0.18
C SER A 140 -19.79 -13.55 -1.30
N THR A 141 -19.55 -13.05 -2.50
CA THR A 141 -20.52 -13.19 -3.62
C THR A 141 -20.14 -14.26 -4.61
N GLY A 142 -18.88 -14.68 -4.64
CA GLY A 142 -18.35 -15.60 -5.65
C GLY A 142 -18.21 -14.97 -7.04
N GLU A 143 -18.46 -13.66 -7.22
CA GLU A 143 -18.31 -12.99 -8.50
C GLU A 143 -16.84 -12.88 -8.91
N ILE A 144 -16.51 -13.21 -10.14
CA ILE A 144 -15.14 -13.17 -10.65
C ILE A 144 -15.02 -12.18 -11.80
N MET A 145 -14.05 -11.25 -11.68
CA MET A 145 -13.65 -10.35 -12.74
C MET A 145 -12.29 -10.74 -13.27
N VAL A 146 -12.19 -10.89 -14.59
CA VAL A 146 -10.94 -11.07 -15.32
C VAL A 146 -10.60 -9.77 -16.02
N VAL A 147 -9.41 -9.23 -15.78
CA VAL A 147 -8.88 -8.05 -16.46
C VAL A 147 -7.69 -8.47 -17.31
N LEU A 148 -7.85 -8.36 -18.62
CA LEU A 148 -6.80 -8.63 -19.61
C LEU A 148 -6.08 -7.32 -19.93
N VAL A 149 -4.84 -7.17 -19.45
CA VAL A 149 -4.05 -5.96 -19.68
C VAL A 149 -3.29 -6.11 -20.99
N THR A 150 -3.60 -5.26 -21.96
CA THR A 150 -3.07 -5.34 -23.32
C THR A 150 -2.31 -4.09 -23.72
N ALA A 151 -1.25 -4.23 -24.51
CA ALA A 151 -0.45 -3.12 -25.03
C ALA A 151 -1.17 -2.36 -26.18
N SER A 152 -2.29 -2.89 -26.67
CA SER A 152 -3.04 -2.32 -27.79
C SER A 152 -4.53 -2.48 -27.58
N PRO A 153 -5.38 -1.57 -28.08
CA PRO A 153 -6.82 -1.72 -28.02
C PRO A 153 -7.33 -2.85 -28.96
N VAL A 154 -6.53 -3.28 -29.92
CA VAL A 154 -6.92 -4.34 -30.86
C VAL A 154 -6.65 -5.70 -30.24
N PHE A 155 -7.73 -6.39 -29.87
CA PHE A 155 -7.67 -7.75 -29.33
C PHE A 155 -8.25 -8.72 -30.38
N PRO A 156 -7.41 -9.56 -31.01
CA PRO A 156 -7.86 -10.49 -32.05
C PRO A 156 -8.87 -11.50 -31.52
N SER A 157 -9.97 -11.69 -32.23
CA SER A 157 -11.01 -12.69 -31.91
C SER A 157 -11.53 -12.59 -30.46
N LYS A 158 -11.58 -11.40 -29.88
CA LYS A 158 -11.91 -11.15 -28.47
C LYS A 158 -13.17 -11.87 -27.98
N ASN A 159 -14.23 -11.87 -28.82
CA ASN A 159 -15.50 -12.52 -28.45
C ASN A 159 -15.36 -14.04 -28.34
N ASN A 160 -14.64 -14.66 -29.28
CA ASN A 160 -14.39 -16.11 -29.26
C ASN A 160 -13.43 -16.49 -28.13
N PHE A 161 -12.43 -15.64 -27.84
CA PHE A 161 -11.54 -15.83 -26.69
C PHE A 161 -12.32 -15.84 -25.37
N VAL A 162 -13.16 -14.83 -25.15
CA VAL A 162 -14.01 -14.74 -23.95
C VAL A 162 -14.97 -15.92 -23.87
N LYS A 163 -15.56 -16.33 -25.00
CA LYS A 163 -16.45 -17.51 -25.05
C LYS A 163 -15.71 -18.80 -24.70
N ALA A 164 -14.48 -19.00 -25.20
CA ALA A 164 -13.66 -20.16 -24.89
C ALA A 164 -13.24 -20.19 -23.41
N LEU A 165 -12.81 -19.04 -22.87
CA LEU A 165 -12.46 -18.91 -21.46
C LEU A 165 -13.66 -19.25 -20.56
N ARG A 166 -14.83 -18.69 -20.84
CA ARG A 166 -16.05 -18.93 -20.07
C ARG A 166 -16.66 -20.33 -20.25
N LYS A 167 -16.31 -21.02 -21.31
CA LYS A 167 -16.68 -22.44 -21.46
C LYS A 167 -15.97 -23.32 -20.42
N VAL A 168 -14.73 -22.96 -20.05
CA VAL A 168 -13.95 -23.64 -19.00
C VAL A 168 -14.32 -23.11 -17.62
N HIS A 169 -14.51 -21.80 -17.50
CA HIS A 169 -14.80 -21.08 -16.25
C HIS A 169 -16.12 -20.32 -16.35
N PRO A 170 -17.28 -21.02 -16.26
CA PRO A 170 -18.60 -20.39 -16.37
C PRO A 170 -18.90 -19.41 -15.23
N GLU A 171 -18.21 -19.53 -14.09
CA GLU A 171 -18.29 -18.66 -12.91
C GLU A 171 -17.77 -17.25 -13.16
N ILE A 172 -17.03 -17.00 -14.24
CA ILE A 172 -16.56 -15.65 -14.59
C ILE A 172 -17.75 -14.73 -14.85
N THR A 173 -17.91 -13.73 -13.98
CA THR A 173 -19.03 -12.78 -14.01
C THR A 173 -18.78 -11.67 -15.03
N THR A 174 -17.55 -11.22 -15.18
CA THR A 174 -17.20 -10.14 -16.10
C THR A 174 -15.76 -10.25 -16.61
N VAL A 175 -15.55 -9.81 -17.85
CA VAL A 175 -14.22 -9.72 -18.48
C VAL A 175 -14.01 -8.31 -19.00
N VAL A 176 -12.91 -7.70 -18.61
CA VAL A 176 -12.51 -6.35 -18.98
C VAL A 176 -11.17 -6.41 -19.72
N GLN A 177 -11.04 -5.69 -20.82
CA GLN A 177 -9.75 -5.37 -21.43
C GLN A 177 -9.30 -4.03 -20.88
N ASN A 178 -8.16 -4.00 -20.19
CA ASN A 178 -7.48 -2.76 -19.82
C ASN A 178 -6.36 -2.49 -20.82
N ILE A 179 -6.33 -1.28 -21.36
CA ILE A 179 -5.36 -0.89 -22.37
C ILE A 179 -4.24 -0.12 -21.68
N ASN A 180 -3.05 -0.72 -21.66
CA ASN A 180 -1.83 -0.11 -21.16
C ASN A 180 -0.76 -0.12 -22.25
N ASP A 181 -0.76 0.94 -23.04
CA ASP A 181 0.17 1.20 -24.16
C ASP A 181 1.43 1.96 -23.74
N ARG A 182 1.61 2.20 -22.43
CA ARG A 182 2.71 2.98 -21.89
C ARG A 182 3.87 2.09 -21.46
N GLY A 183 5.10 2.56 -21.67
CA GLY A 183 6.34 1.94 -21.17
C GLY A 183 6.60 2.30 -19.69
N THR A 184 5.60 2.11 -18.82
CA THR A 184 5.71 2.41 -17.38
C THR A 184 5.57 1.15 -16.54
N SER A 185 6.07 1.19 -15.30
CA SER A 185 5.90 0.12 -14.31
C SER A 185 4.46 -0.06 -13.81
N MET A 186 3.54 0.81 -14.22
CA MET A 186 2.12 0.71 -13.87
C MET A 186 1.49 -0.48 -14.58
N VAL A 187 0.85 -1.37 -13.81
CA VAL A 187 0.19 -2.58 -14.35
C VAL A 187 -1.01 -2.21 -15.20
N LEU A 188 -1.87 -1.34 -14.70
CA LEU A 188 -3.10 -0.92 -15.38
C LEU A 188 -2.89 0.40 -16.14
N GLY A 189 -3.39 0.43 -17.37
CA GLY A 189 -3.58 1.67 -18.11
C GLY A 189 -4.87 2.39 -17.69
N THR A 190 -5.14 3.51 -18.30
CA THR A 190 -6.27 4.38 -17.91
C THR A 190 -7.60 4.05 -18.61
N ARG A 191 -7.59 3.17 -19.62
CA ARG A 191 -8.75 2.87 -20.45
C ARG A 191 -9.19 1.42 -20.28
N ASP A 192 -10.44 1.24 -19.87
CA ASP A 192 -11.11 -0.05 -19.75
C ASP A 192 -12.16 -0.25 -20.84
N VAL A 193 -12.24 -1.46 -21.40
CA VAL A 193 -13.26 -1.88 -22.36
C VAL A 193 -13.91 -3.16 -21.83
N VAL A 194 -15.20 -3.14 -21.58
CA VAL A 194 -15.94 -4.32 -21.15
C VAL A 194 -16.10 -5.28 -22.33
N LEU A 195 -15.56 -6.49 -22.17
CA LEU A 195 -15.69 -7.54 -23.18
C LEU A 195 -16.87 -8.48 -22.88
N TYR A 196 -17.21 -8.65 -21.60
CA TYR A 196 -18.31 -9.46 -21.13
C TYR A 196 -18.78 -8.99 -19.75
N GLY A 197 -20.09 -9.12 -19.49
CA GLY A 197 -20.69 -8.81 -18.21
C GLY A 197 -20.83 -7.31 -17.95
N LYS A 198 -20.85 -6.94 -16.67
CA LYS A 198 -21.18 -5.57 -16.22
C LYS A 198 -19.93 -4.65 -16.05
N GLY A 199 -18.69 -5.19 -16.22
CA GLY A 199 -17.45 -4.45 -16.10
C GLY A 199 -17.01 -4.18 -14.65
N PHE A 200 -17.66 -4.80 -13.67
CA PHE A 200 -17.34 -4.73 -12.26
C PHE A 200 -17.85 -5.98 -11.55
N ILE A 201 -17.39 -6.24 -10.36
CA ILE A 201 -17.93 -7.22 -9.43
C ILE A 201 -18.47 -6.53 -8.19
N GLU A 202 -19.25 -7.27 -7.42
CA GLU A 202 -19.75 -6.88 -6.12
C GLU A 202 -19.20 -7.82 -5.06
N ASP A 203 -18.90 -7.26 -3.88
CA ASP A 203 -18.55 -8.06 -2.71
C ASP A 203 -19.17 -7.46 -1.46
N LYS A 204 -19.27 -8.25 -0.40
CA LYS A 204 -19.80 -7.81 0.89
C LYS A 204 -18.69 -7.75 1.93
N LEU A 205 -18.69 -6.69 2.72
CA LEU A 205 -17.72 -6.47 3.80
C LEU A 205 -18.41 -5.72 4.94
N CYS A 206 -18.37 -6.27 6.16
CA CYS A 206 -19.02 -5.68 7.35
C CYS A 206 -20.49 -5.30 7.12
N GLY A 207 -21.24 -6.12 6.38
CA GLY A 207 -22.66 -5.88 6.07
C GLY A 207 -22.94 -4.91 4.92
N CYS A 208 -21.95 -4.20 4.40
CA CYS A 208 -22.07 -3.33 3.24
C CYS A 208 -21.71 -4.06 1.95
N THR A 209 -22.39 -3.71 0.84
CA THR A 209 -22.09 -4.21 -0.51
C THR A 209 -21.27 -3.18 -1.27
N PHE A 210 -20.13 -3.59 -1.80
CA PHE A 210 -19.22 -2.74 -2.56
C PHE A 210 -19.16 -3.16 -4.02
N ARG A 211 -19.26 -2.15 -4.90
CA ARG A 211 -18.92 -2.29 -6.31
C ARG A 211 -17.42 -2.10 -6.47
N ILE A 212 -16.79 -3.07 -7.14
CA ILE A 212 -15.36 -3.13 -7.34
C ILE A 212 -15.08 -3.14 -8.84
N SER A 213 -14.48 -2.08 -9.37
CA SER A 213 -14.02 -1.98 -10.76
C SER A 213 -12.58 -2.51 -10.91
N ALA A 214 -12.07 -2.56 -12.14
CA ALA A 214 -10.68 -2.94 -12.41
C ALA A 214 -9.69 -2.01 -11.68
N GLN A 215 -9.99 -0.71 -11.63
CA GLN A 215 -9.13 0.34 -11.05
C GLN A 215 -9.32 0.54 -9.54
N SER A 216 -10.43 0.06 -8.94
CA SER A 216 -10.73 0.31 -7.53
C SER A 216 -9.66 -0.28 -6.62
N PHE A 217 -9.24 0.48 -5.60
CA PHE A 217 -8.56 -0.12 -4.46
C PHE A 217 -9.59 -0.88 -3.60
N TYR A 218 -9.29 -2.10 -3.27
CA TYR A 218 -10.06 -2.94 -2.35
C TYR A 218 -9.09 -3.91 -1.68
N GLN A 219 -9.21 -4.10 -0.39
CA GLN A 219 -8.30 -4.92 0.40
C GLN A 219 -8.25 -6.37 -0.09
N VAL A 220 -7.05 -6.95 -0.08
CA VAL A 220 -6.81 -8.27 -0.72
C VAL A 220 -7.10 -9.48 0.16
N ASN A 221 -7.29 -9.27 1.45
CA ASN A 221 -7.62 -10.32 2.43
C ASN A 221 -8.97 -9.98 3.08
N PRO A 222 -10.10 -10.44 2.53
CA PRO A 222 -11.43 -10.05 2.99
C PRO A 222 -11.69 -10.44 4.44
N VAL A 223 -11.22 -11.61 4.88
CA VAL A 223 -11.41 -12.11 6.25
C VAL A 223 -10.75 -11.18 7.28
N GLN A 224 -9.49 -10.85 7.06
CA GLN A 224 -8.76 -9.96 7.97
C GLN A 224 -9.19 -8.50 7.82
N THR A 225 -9.64 -8.09 6.65
CA THR A 225 -10.19 -6.75 6.43
C THR A 225 -11.45 -6.52 7.26
N GLU A 226 -12.32 -7.52 7.34
CA GLU A 226 -13.52 -7.43 8.17
C GLU A 226 -13.16 -7.23 9.65
N ILE A 227 -12.17 -7.97 10.15
CA ILE A 227 -11.64 -7.83 11.51
C ILE A 227 -11.01 -6.45 11.71
N LEU A 228 -10.18 -6.01 10.76
CA LEU A 228 -9.49 -4.70 10.81
C LEU A 228 -10.49 -3.56 10.91
N TYR A 229 -11.50 -3.56 10.04
CA TYR A 229 -12.50 -2.48 10.02
C TYR A 229 -13.47 -2.55 11.20
N GLN A 230 -13.85 -3.76 11.64
CA GLN A 230 -14.61 -3.91 12.89
C GLN A 230 -13.85 -3.32 14.08
N LYS A 231 -12.54 -3.59 14.20
CA LYS A 231 -11.69 -2.98 15.22
C LYS A 231 -11.61 -1.47 15.11
N ALA A 232 -11.49 -0.93 13.91
CA ALA A 232 -11.49 0.53 13.71
C ALA A 232 -12.82 1.17 14.15
N ILE A 233 -13.95 0.57 13.81
CA ILE A 233 -15.28 1.04 14.23
C ILE A 233 -15.52 0.89 15.74
N GLU A 234 -15.04 -0.22 16.34
CA GLU A 234 -15.10 -0.42 17.79
C GLU A 234 -14.25 0.63 18.53
N ALA A 235 -13.03 0.89 18.07
CA ALA A 235 -12.14 1.90 18.65
C ALA A 235 -12.74 3.31 18.58
N ALA A 236 -13.44 3.66 17.51
CA ALA A 236 -14.14 4.94 17.38
C ALA A 236 -15.22 5.11 18.46
N GLY A 237 -15.89 4.02 18.88
CA GLY A 237 -16.93 4.06 19.90
C GLY A 237 -18.14 4.90 19.48
N LEU A 238 -18.61 4.73 18.25
CA LEU A 238 -19.74 5.48 17.67
C LEU A 238 -21.07 5.08 18.33
N THR A 239 -21.89 6.08 18.67
CA THR A 239 -23.17 5.94 19.38
C THR A 239 -24.38 6.41 18.57
N GLY A 240 -24.16 6.88 17.34
CA GLY A 240 -25.19 7.45 16.47
C GLY A 240 -25.29 8.99 16.59
N LYS A 241 -24.44 9.61 17.38
CA LYS A 241 -24.46 11.08 17.61
C LYS A 241 -23.26 11.79 16.97
N GLU A 242 -22.24 11.04 16.60
CA GLU A 242 -20.95 11.57 16.17
C GLU A 242 -20.99 12.04 14.70
N THR A 243 -20.27 13.13 14.46
CA THR A 243 -19.84 13.60 13.14
C THR A 243 -18.48 12.99 12.83
N VAL A 244 -18.36 12.34 11.68
CA VAL A 244 -17.21 11.52 11.30
C VAL A 244 -16.63 12.02 9.99
N LEU A 245 -15.29 12.10 9.91
CA LEU A 245 -14.53 12.25 8.67
C LEU A 245 -13.80 10.96 8.35
N ASP A 246 -13.96 10.45 7.13
CA ASP A 246 -13.14 9.38 6.54
C ASP A 246 -12.17 10.05 5.56
N ALA A 247 -10.97 10.35 6.05
CA ALA A 247 -9.88 10.93 5.28
C ALA A 247 -9.11 9.81 4.55
N TYR A 248 -8.89 9.91 3.26
CA TYR A 248 -8.42 8.85 2.37
C TYR A 248 -9.49 7.77 2.12
N CYS A 249 -10.75 8.17 1.94
CA CYS A 249 -11.87 7.23 1.96
C CYS A 249 -11.90 6.19 0.81
N GLY A 250 -11.11 6.38 -0.26
CA GLY A 250 -11.11 5.48 -1.40
C GLY A 250 -12.50 5.31 -2.01
N ILE A 251 -12.97 4.07 -2.13
CA ILE A 251 -14.33 3.76 -2.59
C ILE A 251 -15.39 3.83 -1.45
N GLY A 252 -15.03 4.45 -0.33
CA GLY A 252 -15.90 4.70 0.81
C GLY A 252 -16.05 3.53 1.77
N THR A 253 -15.06 2.64 1.89
CA THR A 253 -15.21 1.42 2.68
C THR A 253 -15.41 1.68 4.16
N ILE A 254 -14.50 2.40 4.82
CA ILE A 254 -14.60 2.68 6.26
C ILE A 254 -15.79 3.59 6.54
N GLY A 255 -15.94 4.66 5.76
CA GLY A 255 -17.02 5.63 5.94
C GLY A 255 -18.42 5.03 5.83
N LEU A 256 -18.65 4.12 4.88
CA LEU A 256 -19.95 3.44 4.71
C LEU A 256 -20.25 2.50 5.87
N ILE A 257 -19.25 1.77 6.37
CA ILE A 257 -19.40 0.90 7.53
C ILE A 257 -19.70 1.76 8.77
N ALA A 258 -18.99 2.88 8.96
CA ALA A 258 -19.18 3.83 10.06
C ALA A 258 -20.56 4.50 10.02
N ALA A 259 -21.11 4.76 8.84
CA ALA A 259 -22.35 5.48 8.66
C ALA A 259 -23.55 4.80 9.35
N SER A 260 -23.52 3.46 9.51
CA SER A 260 -24.56 2.72 10.26
C SER A 260 -24.60 3.06 11.76
N LYS A 261 -23.51 3.63 12.30
CA LYS A 261 -23.33 3.93 13.73
C LYS A 261 -22.99 5.41 14.01
N ALA A 262 -22.98 6.26 12.98
CA ALA A 262 -22.69 7.70 13.08
C ALA A 262 -23.92 8.55 12.77
N LYS A 263 -23.96 9.79 13.25
CA LYS A 263 -24.96 10.79 12.87
C LYS A 263 -24.77 11.21 11.42
N GLN A 264 -23.55 11.57 11.05
CA GLN A 264 -23.16 12.04 9.73
C GLN A 264 -21.73 11.62 9.43
N VAL A 265 -21.47 11.19 8.20
CA VAL A 265 -20.12 10.87 7.71
C VAL A 265 -19.77 11.75 6.52
N THR A 266 -18.55 12.21 6.48
CA THR A 266 -17.95 12.89 5.33
C THR A 266 -16.76 12.06 4.86
N GLY A 267 -16.75 11.64 3.60
CA GLY A 267 -15.60 10.97 2.97
C GLY A 267 -14.85 11.92 2.05
N VAL A 268 -13.53 11.94 2.15
CA VAL A 268 -12.66 12.78 1.30
C VAL A 268 -11.62 11.91 0.62
N GLU A 269 -11.48 12.07 -0.69
CA GLU A 269 -10.57 11.30 -1.52
C GLU A 269 -10.12 12.14 -2.72
N LEU A 270 -8.83 12.07 -3.03
CA LEU A 270 -8.25 12.84 -4.14
C LEU A 270 -8.58 12.22 -5.51
N ASN A 271 -8.76 10.90 -5.56
CA ASN A 271 -9.02 10.18 -6.80
C ASN A 271 -10.49 10.26 -7.20
N LYS A 272 -10.78 11.00 -8.27
CA LYS A 272 -12.14 11.24 -8.79
C LYS A 272 -12.91 9.95 -9.13
N GLU A 273 -12.24 8.91 -9.64
CA GLU A 273 -12.90 7.65 -9.97
C GLU A 273 -13.26 6.86 -8.70
N ALA A 274 -12.42 6.90 -7.67
CA ALA A 274 -12.72 6.32 -6.37
C ALA A 274 -13.92 7.02 -5.72
N VAL A 275 -13.98 8.35 -5.75
CA VAL A 275 -15.16 9.13 -5.27
C VAL A 275 -16.45 8.75 -6.02
N ARG A 276 -16.36 8.58 -7.35
CA ARG A 276 -17.53 8.15 -8.13
C ARG A 276 -18.02 6.75 -7.71
N ASP A 277 -17.09 5.83 -7.43
CA ASP A 277 -17.45 4.49 -6.95
C ASP A 277 -17.97 4.55 -5.50
N ALA A 278 -17.43 5.41 -4.63
CA ALA A 278 -17.94 5.66 -3.27
C ALA A 278 -19.39 6.14 -3.28
N ILE A 279 -19.73 7.10 -4.14
CA ILE A 279 -21.13 7.58 -4.31
C ILE A 279 -22.06 6.47 -4.78
N LYS A 280 -21.60 5.61 -5.73
CA LYS A 280 -22.39 4.46 -6.18
C LYS A 280 -22.58 3.44 -5.07
N ASN A 281 -21.55 3.22 -4.24
CA ASN A 281 -21.60 2.32 -3.09
C ASN A 281 -22.57 2.83 -2.02
N ALA A 282 -22.59 4.15 -1.73
CA ALA A 282 -23.55 4.74 -0.82
C ALA A 282 -25.00 4.54 -1.30
N LYS A 283 -25.26 4.80 -2.59
CA LYS A 283 -26.59 4.57 -3.19
C LYS A 283 -27.01 3.10 -3.12
N ARG A 284 -26.07 2.18 -3.39
CA ARG A 284 -26.30 0.74 -3.34
C ARG A 284 -26.69 0.26 -1.94
N ASN A 285 -26.03 0.78 -0.92
CA ASN A 285 -26.31 0.46 0.48
C ASN A 285 -27.43 1.32 1.09
N GLN A 286 -28.09 2.18 0.29
CA GLN A 286 -29.15 3.08 0.73
C GLN A 286 -28.71 3.99 1.90
N THR A 287 -27.41 4.27 2.01
CA THR A 287 -26.84 5.09 3.06
C THR A 287 -27.07 6.58 2.72
N LYS A 288 -27.82 7.28 3.58
CA LYS A 288 -28.25 8.68 3.34
C LYS A 288 -27.44 9.70 4.13
N ASN A 289 -26.78 9.28 5.19
CA ASN A 289 -26.00 10.11 6.11
C ASN A 289 -24.51 10.12 5.80
N ILE A 290 -24.15 9.98 4.51
CA ILE A 290 -22.76 10.07 4.04
C ILE A 290 -22.67 10.95 2.81
N THR A 291 -21.66 11.82 2.77
CA THR A 291 -21.35 12.70 1.62
C THR A 291 -19.88 12.53 1.26
N PHE A 292 -19.56 12.56 -0.04
CA PHE A 292 -18.18 12.40 -0.53
C PHE A 292 -17.71 13.63 -1.28
N TYR A 293 -16.44 14.01 -1.05
CA TYR A 293 -15.76 15.13 -1.70
C TYR A 293 -14.51 14.64 -2.42
N CYS A 294 -14.26 15.20 -3.60
CA CYS A 294 -13.04 14.93 -4.39
C CYS A 294 -12.05 16.05 -4.16
N GLU A 295 -11.25 15.94 -3.11
CA GLU A 295 -10.36 17.00 -2.66
C GLU A 295 -9.19 16.41 -1.85
N ASP A 296 -8.14 17.20 -1.61
CA ASP A 296 -7.12 16.87 -0.63
C ASP A 296 -7.70 16.92 0.79
N ALA A 297 -7.49 15.85 1.56
CA ALA A 297 -8.08 15.73 2.89
C ALA A 297 -7.54 16.76 3.90
N GLY A 298 -6.28 17.19 3.75
CA GLY A 298 -5.69 18.24 4.58
C GLY A 298 -6.33 19.60 4.30
N GLU A 299 -6.45 19.98 3.02
CA GLU A 299 -7.12 21.23 2.62
C GLU A 299 -8.59 21.22 3.04
N PHE A 300 -9.27 20.09 2.91
CA PHE A 300 -10.65 19.95 3.36
C PHE A 300 -10.80 20.19 4.87
N MET A 301 -9.92 19.60 5.69
CA MET A 301 -9.92 19.82 7.15
C MET A 301 -9.64 21.27 7.52
N LEU A 302 -8.77 21.99 6.78
CA LEU A 302 -8.54 23.43 7.02
C LEU A 302 -9.78 24.27 6.76
N LYS A 303 -10.55 23.95 5.72
CA LYS A 303 -11.82 24.63 5.44
C LYS A 303 -12.84 24.39 6.55
N MET A 304 -12.97 23.13 7.00
CA MET A 304 -13.85 22.78 8.12
C MET A 304 -13.46 23.55 9.40
N ALA A 305 -12.16 23.61 9.71
CA ALA A 305 -11.67 24.35 10.87
C ALA A 305 -11.93 25.87 10.75
N ALA A 306 -11.80 26.46 9.56
CA ALA A 306 -12.09 27.87 9.31
C ALA A 306 -13.59 28.20 9.45
N GLU A 307 -14.46 27.21 9.25
CA GLU A 307 -15.91 27.32 9.41
C GLU A 307 -16.40 26.91 10.81
N ASP A 308 -15.50 26.74 11.77
CA ASP A 308 -15.77 26.24 13.14
C ASP A 308 -16.59 24.95 13.19
N GLN A 309 -16.46 24.11 12.16
CA GLN A 309 -17.15 22.81 12.11
C GLN A 309 -16.56 21.86 13.12
N GLN A 310 -17.41 21.33 14.03
CA GLN A 310 -17.02 20.37 15.04
C GLN A 310 -16.99 18.96 14.47
N LEU A 311 -15.90 18.22 14.69
CA LEU A 311 -15.72 16.84 14.35
C LEU A 311 -15.46 16.00 15.60
N ASP A 312 -16.17 14.88 15.71
CA ASP A 312 -15.97 13.96 16.83
C ASP A 312 -14.90 12.93 16.54
N VAL A 313 -14.90 12.34 15.31
CA VAL A 313 -13.99 11.25 14.95
C VAL A 313 -13.44 11.46 13.56
N VAL A 314 -12.14 11.24 13.39
CA VAL A 314 -11.47 11.13 12.09
C VAL A 314 -10.93 9.72 11.92
N PHE A 315 -11.34 9.01 10.87
CA PHE A 315 -10.65 7.84 10.36
C PHE A 315 -9.62 8.29 9.34
N MET A 316 -8.43 7.69 9.40
CA MET A 316 -7.37 7.91 8.41
C MET A 316 -6.68 6.59 8.07
N ASP A 317 -6.57 6.29 6.78
CA ASP A 317 -5.89 5.11 6.22
C ASP A 317 -4.90 5.58 5.14
N PRO A 318 -3.79 6.24 5.53
CA PRO A 318 -2.85 6.83 4.59
C PRO A 318 -2.02 5.75 3.86
N PRO A 319 -1.31 6.11 2.76
CA PRO A 319 -0.42 5.21 2.05
C PRO A 319 0.76 4.75 2.93
N ARG A 320 1.57 3.80 2.42
CA ARG A 320 2.74 3.23 3.14
C ARG A 320 3.78 4.25 3.61
N SER A 321 3.85 5.41 3.00
CA SER A 321 4.71 6.51 3.43
C SER A 321 4.23 7.21 4.71
N GLY A 322 3.06 6.83 5.23
CA GLY A 322 2.38 7.52 6.31
C GLY A 322 1.75 8.84 5.86
N SER A 323 1.34 9.65 6.81
CA SER A 323 0.78 10.98 6.55
C SER A 323 1.88 12.04 6.42
N SER A 324 1.61 13.09 5.65
CA SER A 324 2.49 14.26 5.60
C SER A 324 2.35 15.08 6.89
N GLU A 325 3.40 15.80 7.25
CA GLU A 325 3.36 16.70 8.42
C GLU A 325 2.29 17.77 8.26
N VAL A 326 2.13 18.29 7.03
CA VAL A 326 1.06 19.25 6.70
C VAL A 326 -0.31 18.66 6.99
N PHE A 327 -0.58 17.41 6.62
CA PHE A 327 -1.86 16.74 6.94
C PHE A 327 -2.06 16.63 8.45
N LEU A 328 -1.02 16.23 9.21
CA LEU A 328 -1.10 16.11 10.66
C LEU A 328 -1.27 17.47 11.35
N ASP A 329 -0.74 18.55 10.76
CA ASP A 329 -1.01 19.93 11.20
C ASP A 329 -2.47 20.32 10.99
N CYS A 330 -3.04 20.00 9.84
CA CYS A 330 -4.43 20.25 9.53
C CYS A 330 -5.37 19.48 10.49
N LEU A 331 -5.05 18.20 10.74
CA LEU A 331 -5.76 17.37 11.70
C LEU A 331 -5.74 17.98 13.11
N ALA A 332 -4.57 18.46 13.55
CA ALA A 332 -4.42 19.07 14.87
C ALA A 332 -5.19 20.41 14.98
N LYS A 333 -5.25 21.21 13.92
CA LYS A 333 -6.04 22.45 13.88
C LYS A 333 -7.55 22.19 13.93
N LEU A 334 -8.01 21.14 13.23
CA LEU A 334 -9.41 20.72 13.28
C LEU A 334 -9.80 20.17 14.65
N ALA A 335 -8.82 19.64 15.37
CA ALA A 335 -8.92 19.16 16.76
C ALA A 335 -10.07 18.15 17.01
N PRO A 336 -10.25 17.08 16.22
CA PRO A 336 -11.26 16.07 16.50
C PRO A 336 -11.00 15.40 17.85
N LYS A 337 -12.08 14.99 18.55
CA LYS A 337 -11.97 14.34 19.88
C LYS A 337 -11.21 13.04 19.82
N LYS A 338 -11.36 12.28 18.73
CA LYS A 338 -10.72 10.98 18.49
C LYS A 338 -10.18 10.89 17.07
N VAL A 339 -9.07 10.20 16.93
CA VAL A 339 -8.53 9.80 15.63
C VAL A 339 -8.35 8.28 15.63
N VAL A 340 -8.89 7.61 14.63
CA VAL A 340 -8.65 6.19 14.38
C VAL A 340 -7.74 6.08 13.18
N TYR A 341 -6.48 5.70 13.44
CA TYR A 341 -5.46 5.55 12.42
C TYR A 341 -5.32 4.07 12.04
N VAL A 342 -5.59 3.73 10.79
CA VAL A 342 -5.29 2.43 10.19
C VAL A 342 -3.97 2.57 9.43
N SER A 343 -2.99 1.73 9.73
CA SER A 343 -1.65 1.85 9.15
C SER A 343 -1.12 0.51 8.66
N CYS A 344 -0.61 0.50 7.43
CA CYS A 344 0.05 -0.68 6.85
C CYS A 344 1.57 -0.72 7.08
N ASN A 345 2.12 0.26 7.80
CA ASN A 345 3.57 0.36 8.07
C ASN A 345 3.82 0.89 9.48
N PRO A 346 4.30 0.06 10.42
CA PRO A 346 4.49 0.46 11.81
C PRO A 346 5.60 1.49 12.01
N GLU A 347 6.61 1.58 11.12
CA GLU A 347 7.69 2.57 11.21
C GLU A 347 7.17 3.98 10.92
N THR A 348 6.43 4.14 9.82
CA THR A 348 5.82 5.45 9.49
C THR A 348 4.73 5.82 10.49
N LEU A 349 3.99 4.83 11.01
CA LEU A 349 3.03 5.04 12.09
C LEU A 349 3.72 5.60 13.35
N ALA A 350 4.84 5.00 13.78
CA ALA A 350 5.59 5.49 14.95
C ALA A 350 6.11 6.93 14.76
N ARG A 351 6.55 7.28 13.52
CA ARG A 351 6.91 8.65 13.16
C ARG A 351 5.72 9.61 13.33
N ASP A 352 4.59 9.25 12.76
CA ASP A 352 3.39 10.09 12.78
C ASP A 352 2.82 10.25 14.19
N LEU A 353 2.91 9.20 15.02
CA LEU A 353 2.52 9.24 16.43
C LEU A 353 3.38 10.21 17.25
N ARG A 354 4.71 10.30 16.97
CA ARG A 354 5.57 11.30 17.64
C ARG A 354 5.11 12.73 17.32
N ILE A 355 4.74 12.99 16.05
CA ILE A 355 4.24 14.28 15.60
C ILE A 355 2.89 14.58 16.29
N LEU A 356 1.95 13.64 16.27
CA LEU A 356 0.63 13.79 16.88
C LEU A 356 0.71 13.98 18.39
N LYS A 357 1.64 13.29 19.08
CA LYS A 357 1.90 13.48 20.52
C LYS A 357 2.30 14.93 20.81
N LYS A 358 3.22 15.52 20.02
CA LYS A 358 3.60 16.94 20.15
C LYS A 358 2.44 17.91 19.87
N LYS A 359 1.39 17.45 19.16
CA LYS A 359 0.20 18.22 18.82
C LYS A 359 -1.00 17.96 19.75
N GLY A 360 -0.76 17.30 20.90
CA GLY A 360 -1.78 17.08 21.93
C GLY A 360 -2.64 15.84 21.73
N TYR A 361 -2.21 14.86 20.92
CA TYR A 361 -2.87 13.57 20.79
C TYR A 361 -2.08 12.47 21.46
N GLN A 362 -2.74 11.63 22.25
CA GLN A 362 -2.14 10.48 22.90
C GLN A 362 -2.72 9.18 22.34
N MET A 363 -1.84 8.23 22.01
CA MET A 363 -2.25 6.87 21.68
C MET A 363 -2.84 6.21 22.95
N GLN A 364 -4.06 5.72 22.82
CA GLN A 364 -4.72 4.96 23.88
C GLN A 364 -4.43 3.47 23.73
N GLU A 365 -4.78 2.93 22.58
CA GLU A 365 -4.65 1.51 22.29
C GLU A 365 -4.27 1.28 20.83
N ALA A 366 -3.54 0.19 20.55
CA ALA A 366 -3.19 -0.27 19.22
C ALA A 366 -3.48 -1.77 19.06
N TRP A 367 -4.08 -2.14 17.95
CA TRP A 367 -4.43 -3.52 17.59
C TRP A 367 -3.75 -3.91 16.28
N PRO A 368 -2.63 -4.65 16.32
CA PRO A 368 -2.02 -5.21 15.13
C PRO A 368 -2.88 -6.33 14.54
N VAL A 369 -3.03 -6.35 13.21
CA VAL A 369 -3.78 -7.35 12.46
C VAL A 369 -2.89 -7.93 11.36
N ASP A 370 -2.79 -9.25 11.29
CA ASP A 370 -2.03 -9.91 10.22
C ASP A 370 -2.84 -10.00 8.93
N MET A 371 -2.83 -8.92 8.16
CA MET A 371 -3.47 -8.85 6.84
C MET A 371 -2.76 -9.67 5.77
N PHE A 372 -1.47 -9.94 5.95
CA PHE A 372 -0.60 -10.53 4.94
C PHE A 372 0.23 -11.70 5.50
N PRO A 373 -0.41 -12.84 5.85
CA PRO A 373 0.32 -14.05 6.21
C PRO A 373 1.44 -14.37 5.21
N PHE A 374 2.56 -14.87 5.71
CA PHE A 374 3.81 -15.14 4.99
C PHE A 374 4.61 -13.93 4.50
N CYS A 375 4.05 -12.72 4.54
CA CYS A 375 4.75 -11.47 4.21
C CYS A 375 5.11 -10.70 5.49
N ASP A 376 6.09 -9.80 5.44
CA ASP A 376 6.54 -8.99 6.59
C ASP A 376 5.57 -7.85 6.99
N HIS A 377 4.57 -7.58 6.16
CA HIS A 377 3.63 -6.49 6.39
C HIS A 377 2.64 -6.81 7.52
N VAL A 378 2.30 -5.79 8.30
CA VAL A 378 1.29 -5.82 9.36
C VAL A 378 0.46 -4.55 9.29
N GLU A 379 -0.86 -4.71 9.40
CA GLU A 379 -1.78 -3.59 9.58
C GLU A 379 -1.97 -3.32 11.07
N THR A 380 -2.14 -2.07 11.46
CA THR A 380 -2.36 -1.71 12.86
C THR A 380 -3.44 -0.65 12.95
N VAL A 381 -4.50 -0.93 13.73
CA VAL A 381 -5.50 0.07 14.11
C VAL A 381 -5.01 0.75 15.38
N VAL A 382 -5.00 2.07 15.39
CA VAL A 382 -4.60 2.87 16.55
C VAL A 382 -5.71 3.85 16.89
N LEU A 383 -6.10 3.88 18.17
CA LEU A 383 -6.96 4.91 18.73
C LEU A 383 -6.12 5.99 19.38
N LEU A 384 -6.31 7.23 18.92
CA LEU A 384 -5.79 8.42 19.59
C LEU A 384 -6.93 9.26 20.14
N SER A 385 -6.72 9.88 21.28
CA SER A 385 -7.59 10.90 21.83
C SER A 385 -6.83 12.20 22.06
N GLN A 386 -7.54 13.32 21.92
CA GLN A 386 -7.00 14.61 22.27
C GLN A 386 -6.81 14.69 23.79
N GLN A 387 -5.66 15.13 24.25
CA GLN A 387 -5.44 15.45 25.66
C GLN A 387 -6.23 16.70 26.02
N LYS A 388 -6.95 16.65 27.15
CA LYS A 388 -7.58 17.85 27.69
C LYS A 388 -6.49 18.81 28.19
N PRO A 389 -6.69 20.14 28.08
CA PRO A 389 -5.72 21.12 28.57
C PRO A 389 -5.39 21.06 30.08
N ASP A 390 -6.22 20.37 30.84
CA ASP A 390 -6.05 20.23 32.33
C ASP A 390 -5.18 19.03 32.77
N ASP A 391 -4.76 18.19 31.85
CA ASP A 391 -3.79 17.16 32.12
C ASP A 391 -2.39 17.81 32.15
N THR A 392 -1.90 18.13 33.35
CA THR A 392 -0.53 18.59 33.60
C THR A 392 0.46 17.64 32.95
N ILE A 393 1.14 18.10 31.91
CA ILE A 393 2.26 17.38 31.28
C ILE A 393 3.44 17.58 32.26
N GLU A 394 3.73 16.59 33.11
CA GLU A 394 5.06 16.45 33.67
C GLU A 394 5.99 16.11 32.49
N ILE A 395 6.70 17.13 32.01
CA ILE A 395 7.80 16.95 31.06
C ILE A 395 8.96 16.46 31.92
N ASP A 396 9.14 15.16 32.01
CA ASP A 396 10.42 14.57 32.41
C ASP A 396 11.39 14.91 31.28
N LEU A 397 12.10 16.01 31.44
CA LEU A 397 13.26 16.35 30.61
C LEU A 397 14.39 15.43 31.06
N ASP A 398 14.46 14.25 30.45
CA ASP A 398 15.65 13.41 30.56
C ASP A 398 16.79 14.13 29.84
N LEU A 399 17.68 14.76 30.62
CA LEU A 399 18.83 15.52 30.12
C LEU A 399 19.83 14.62 29.40
N ASP A 400 19.69 13.30 29.45
CA ASP A 400 20.53 12.33 28.75
C ASP A 400 20.07 12.10 27.29
N GLU A 401 18.85 12.54 26.87
CA GLU A 401 18.41 12.50 25.46
C GLU A 401 19.00 13.62 24.59
N LEU A 402 19.70 14.61 25.18
CA LEU A 402 20.33 15.68 24.41
C LEU A 402 21.56 15.23 23.62
N ASP A 403 22.08 14.04 23.86
CA ASP A 403 23.22 13.47 23.10
C ASP A 403 22.80 12.55 21.92
N ALA A 404 21.52 12.23 21.76
CA ALA A 404 21.03 11.37 20.66
C ALA A 404 20.70 12.11 19.35
N THR A 405 20.81 13.45 19.31
CA THR A 405 20.36 14.27 18.17
C THR A 405 21.38 14.45 17.05
N SER A 406 22.57 13.83 17.12
CA SER A 406 23.56 13.93 16.01
C SER A 406 23.21 13.06 14.77
N ALA A 407 22.22 12.17 14.83
CA ALA A 407 21.80 11.32 13.72
C ALA A 407 20.63 11.88 12.89
N GLU A 408 19.88 12.86 13.37
CA GLU A 408 18.66 13.37 12.72
C GLU A 408 18.85 14.64 11.85
N LEU A 409 20.06 15.21 11.81
CA LEU A 409 20.37 16.44 11.02
C LEU A 409 21.20 16.17 9.77
N LYS A 410 21.12 15.00 9.16
CA LYS A 410 21.81 14.73 7.89
C LYS A 410 20.92 15.15 6.72
N ALA A 411 21.15 16.33 6.15
CA ALA A 411 20.49 16.74 4.92
C ALA A 411 20.59 15.65 3.84
N THR A 412 19.50 15.44 3.14
CA THR A 412 19.41 14.49 2.02
C THR A 412 20.28 14.96 0.85
N TYR A 413 20.64 14.06 -0.05
CA TYR A 413 21.35 14.42 -1.27
C TYR A 413 20.56 15.40 -2.14
N GLN A 414 19.23 15.36 -2.08
CA GLN A 414 18.39 16.27 -2.85
C GLN A 414 18.42 17.69 -2.26
N GLU A 415 18.30 17.84 -0.96
CA GLU A 415 18.38 19.15 -0.29
C GLU A 415 19.75 19.84 -0.53
N ILE A 416 20.84 19.07 -0.52
CA ILE A 416 22.19 19.60 -0.87
C ILE A 416 22.23 20.08 -2.33
N LYS A 417 21.64 19.33 -3.28
CA LYS A 417 21.57 19.73 -4.68
C LYS A 417 20.77 21.01 -4.89
N ASP A 418 19.61 21.08 -4.23
CA ASP A 418 18.69 22.22 -4.35
C ASP A 418 19.31 23.48 -3.77
N TYR A 419 20.00 23.37 -2.62
CA TYR A 419 20.74 24.46 -2.04
C TYR A 419 21.87 24.93 -2.98
N VAL A 420 22.72 24.02 -3.48
CA VAL A 420 23.84 24.36 -4.37
C VAL A 420 23.34 24.99 -5.68
N LEU A 421 22.22 24.48 -6.22
CA LEU A 421 21.63 25.06 -7.42
C LEU A 421 21.08 26.47 -7.16
N LYS A 422 20.41 26.68 -6.03
CA LYS A 422 19.79 27.94 -5.65
C LYS A 422 20.82 29.04 -5.35
N GLU A 423 21.82 28.71 -4.52
CA GLU A 423 22.76 29.72 -3.99
C GLU A 423 23.97 29.93 -4.91
N PHE A 424 24.39 28.91 -5.67
CA PHE A 424 25.58 28.97 -6.52
C PHE A 424 25.29 28.76 -8.01
N GLY A 425 24.06 28.44 -8.41
CA GLY A 425 23.72 28.17 -9.81
C GLY A 425 24.34 26.89 -10.38
N LEU A 426 24.97 26.04 -9.53
CA LEU A 426 25.74 24.88 -9.94
C LEU A 426 24.91 23.59 -9.82
N LYS A 427 24.93 22.73 -10.86
CA LYS A 427 24.37 21.37 -10.78
C LYS A 427 25.44 20.40 -10.27
N VAL A 428 25.14 19.68 -9.18
CA VAL A 428 26.02 18.67 -8.58
C VAL A 428 25.37 17.27 -8.60
N SER A 429 26.23 16.24 -8.75
CA SER A 429 25.78 14.84 -8.76
C SER A 429 25.91 14.21 -7.37
N ASN A 430 25.18 13.09 -7.15
CA ASN A 430 25.31 12.29 -5.92
C ASN A 430 26.75 11.82 -5.71
N LEU A 431 27.46 11.49 -6.79
CA LEU A 431 28.86 11.09 -6.74
C LEU A 431 29.75 12.20 -6.14
N TYR A 432 29.58 13.44 -6.58
CA TYR A 432 30.36 14.58 -6.06
C TYR A 432 30.02 14.87 -4.60
N ILE A 433 28.74 14.82 -4.23
CA ILE A 433 28.32 15.02 -2.86
C ILE A 433 28.93 13.94 -1.95
N SER A 434 28.92 12.66 -2.36
CA SER A 434 29.51 11.57 -1.57
C SER A 434 31.03 11.70 -1.44
N GLN A 435 31.75 12.16 -2.50
CA GLN A 435 33.20 12.43 -2.44
C GLN A 435 33.51 13.54 -1.43
N VAL A 436 32.71 14.61 -1.41
CA VAL A 436 32.95 15.75 -0.49
C VAL A 436 32.56 15.36 0.93
N LYS A 437 31.44 14.63 1.16
CA LYS A 437 31.09 14.12 2.48
C LYS A 437 32.23 13.28 3.08
N ARG A 438 32.79 12.33 2.31
CA ARG A 438 33.93 11.51 2.78
C ARG A 438 35.16 12.36 3.11
N LYS A 439 35.48 13.36 2.28
CA LYS A 439 36.58 14.31 2.57
C LYS A 439 36.37 15.11 3.86
N CYS A 440 35.12 15.33 4.24
CA CYS A 440 34.75 16.03 5.47
C CYS A 440 34.55 15.10 6.68
N GLY A 441 34.87 13.80 6.56
CA GLY A 441 34.75 12.83 7.65
C GLY A 441 33.30 12.32 7.92
N ILE A 442 32.36 12.60 7.01
CA ILE A 442 30.98 12.14 7.14
C ILE A 442 30.87 10.73 6.54
N GLU A 443 30.35 9.79 7.31
CA GLU A 443 30.05 8.45 6.82
C GLU A 443 29.03 8.47 5.67
N VAL A 444 29.32 7.76 4.59
CA VAL A 444 28.46 7.62 3.41
C VAL A 444 28.27 6.14 3.18
N GLY A 445 27.04 5.70 3.02
CA GLY A 445 26.70 4.31 2.73
C GLY A 445 27.43 3.76 1.50
N GLU A 446 27.61 2.44 1.44
CA GLU A 446 28.30 1.76 0.35
C GLU A 446 27.59 1.99 -0.99
N ASN A 447 28.41 2.26 -2.02
CA ASN A 447 27.89 2.51 -3.37
C ASN A 447 27.70 1.17 -4.08
N TYR A 448 26.46 0.73 -4.26
CA TYR A 448 26.11 -0.52 -4.94
C TYR A 448 26.38 -0.52 -6.46
N ASN A 449 26.71 0.63 -7.06
CA ASN A 449 27.11 0.76 -8.46
C ASN A 449 28.63 0.77 -8.57
N LEU A 450 29.26 -0.38 -8.39
CA LEU A 450 30.67 -0.55 -8.69
C LEU A 450 30.93 -0.48 -10.19
N PRO A 451 32.01 0.17 -10.65
CA PRO A 451 32.38 0.18 -12.06
C PRO A 451 32.68 -1.24 -12.54
N LYS A 452 32.22 -1.56 -13.76
CA LYS A 452 32.37 -2.90 -14.38
C LYS A 452 33.82 -3.31 -14.72
N SER A 453 34.82 -2.47 -14.43
CA SER A 453 36.25 -2.79 -14.61
C SER A 453 37.10 -2.12 -13.53
N GLU A 454 38.13 -2.82 -13.04
CA GLU A 454 39.07 -2.35 -12.01
C GLU A 454 39.88 -1.09 -12.42
N ASN A 455 39.91 -0.72 -13.71
CA ASN A 455 40.62 0.42 -14.25
C ASN A 455 39.74 1.62 -14.64
N ALA A 456 38.48 1.68 -14.22
CA ALA A 456 37.58 2.79 -14.54
C ALA A 456 37.99 4.05 -13.75
N ARG A 457 38.40 5.12 -14.46
CA ARG A 457 38.70 6.44 -13.83
C ARG A 457 37.38 7.02 -13.28
N VAL A 458 37.26 7.12 -11.97
CA VAL A 458 36.13 7.79 -11.31
C VAL A 458 36.33 9.31 -11.44
N PRO A 459 35.35 10.05 -12.02
CA PRO A 459 35.41 11.49 -12.12
C PRO A 459 35.58 12.14 -10.74
N GLN A 460 36.56 13.01 -10.57
CA GLN A 460 36.77 13.77 -9.34
C GLN A 460 35.90 15.04 -9.33
N CYS A 461 35.45 15.43 -8.15
CA CYS A 461 34.63 16.63 -7.98
C CYS A 461 35.49 17.88 -8.31
N PRO A 462 35.08 18.74 -9.26
CA PRO A 462 35.73 19.99 -9.52
C PRO A 462 35.75 20.89 -8.27
N LYS A 463 36.81 21.67 -8.09
CA LYS A 463 37.03 22.48 -6.87
C LYS A 463 35.86 23.45 -6.60
N GLU A 464 35.37 24.12 -7.62
CA GLU A 464 34.23 25.04 -7.53
C GLU A 464 32.96 24.35 -6.97
N LYS A 465 32.67 23.13 -7.45
CA LYS A 465 31.54 22.32 -6.95
C LYS A 465 31.81 21.73 -5.56
N GLU A 466 33.09 21.43 -5.25
CA GLU A 466 33.49 20.98 -3.92
C GLU A 466 33.23 22.08 -2.87
N ASP A 467 33.60 23.31 -3.18
CA ASP A 467 33.41 24.45 -2.29
C ASP A 467 31.93 24.79 -2.08
N ALA A 468 31.12 24.72 -3.13
CA ALA A 468 29.68 24.90 -3.05
C ALA A 468 28.99 23.79 -2.23
N ILE A 469 29.41 22.51 -2.38
CA ILE A 469 28.89 21.40 -1.56
C ILE A 469 29.31 21.57 -0.09
N LYS A 470 30.53 22.00 0.20
CA LYS A 470 30.98 22.30 1.58
C LYS A 470 30.19 23.43 2.20
N ALA A 471 29.82 24.47 1.45
CA ALA A 471 28.92 25.51 1.92
C ALA A 471 27.54 24.98 2.27
N ALA A 472 26.99 24.09 1.43
CA ALA A 472 25.73 23.40 1.73
C ALA A 472 25.84 22.54 3.00
N LEU A 473 26.91 21.75 3.16
CA LEU A 473 27.13 20.93 4.36
C LEU A 473 27.22 21.77 5.65
N LYS A 474 27.86 22.95 5.57
CA LYS A 474 27.89 23.93 6.69
C LYS A 474 26.51 24.51 6.98
N TYR A 475 25.75 24.88 5.93
CA TYR A 475 24.39 25.40 6.09
C TYR A 475 23.46 24.42 6.80
N PHE A 476 23.60 23.13 6.49
CA PHE A 476 22.83 22.04 7.11
C PHE A 476 23.48 21.50 8.41
N ALA A 477 24.46 22.21 8.98
CA ALA A 477 25.19 21.84 10.20
C ALA A 477 25.75 20.40 10.20
N MET A 478 26.21 19.94 9.02
CA MET A 478 26.81 18.61 8.84
C MET A 478 28.33 18.60 9.01
N ILE A 479 28.97 19.79 8.93
CA ILE A 479 30.42 20.03 9.19
C ILE A 479 30.63 21.40 9.83
#